data_0ac9b10a7cc38ce7e7045169985c4827
#
_entry.id   0ac9b10a7cc38ce7e7045169985c4827
#
_cell.length_a   1.000
_cell.length_b   1.000
_cell.length_c   1.000
_cell.angle_alpha   90.00
_cell.angle_beta   90.00
_cell.angle_gamma   90.00
#
_symmetry.space_group_name_H-M   'P 1'
#
loop_
_entity.id
_entity.type
_entity.pdbx_description
1 polymer ?
#
loop_
_entity_poly.entity_id
_entity_poly.type
_entity_poly.pdbx_seq_one_letter_code
_entity_poly.pdbx_strand_id
1 'polypeptide(L)'
;MRRTYKVAGHRFAVVMPDDEAAWNEMENYEPFVTDDGDDCVFVAEQVENFPDTSEKVKMTTCCNAPREPRVEVYKWKRCYLMEVAPTFESAVCFRMLLNEDFSRVQFQIINYWNFSFNTIMKSVFAFATASLGTLQIHSSVTMKDGKGYLFLGMSGTGKSTHSQLWINNIEGCSLLNDDNPVIRIDTDGVFRVYGSPWSGKTPCYRNIDVPIGALVQLRQAKQNSIRRMSVTEAYAVLYSSFTGIKFIQHLADAYHATNYKLVTVVPFYELGCLPDADAAFLCYKTVSQQ
;
A
#
# COMPACT_ATOMS: atom_id res chain seq x y z
N MET A 1 20.23 3.04 16.66
CA MET A 1 19.13 2.24 17.28
C MET A 1 18.47 1.33 16.24
N ARG A 2 17.91 0.16 16.66
CA ARG A 2 17.11 -0.73 15.79
C ARG A 2 15.72 -0.93 16.41
N ARG A 3 14.65 -0.80 15.60
CA ARG A 3 13.28 -1.14 15.99
C ARG A 3 12.71 -2.15 15.00
N THR A 4 11.89 -3.06 15.47
CA THR A 4 11.22 -4.08 14.66
C THR A 4 9.71 -3.83 14.64
N TYR A 5 9.10 -4.02 13.48
CA TYR A 5 7.69 -3.78 13.24
C TYR A 5 7.05 -5.02 12.61
N LYS A 6 5.76 -5.23 12.85
CA LYS A 6 4.97 -6.32 12.27
C LYS A 6 3.71 -5.77 11.60
N VAL A 7 3.66 -5.86 10.29
CA VAL A 7 2.52 -5.43 9.46
C VAL A 7 2.01 -6.61 8.64
N ALA A 8 0.73 -6.90 8.69
CA ALA A 8 0.13 -8.03 7.99
C ALA A 8 0.86 -9.37 8.22
N GLY A 9 1.35 -9.59 9.45
CA GLY A 9 2.12 -10.77 9.83
C GLY A 9 3.57 -10.80 9.35
N HIS A 10 4.02 -9.83 8.56
CA HIS A 10 5.41 -9.70 8.11
C HIS A 10 6.21 -8.80 9.05
N ARG A 11 7.35 -9.29 9.52
CA ARG A 11 8.27 -8.50 10.35
C ARG A 11 9.32 -7.82 9.48
N PHE A 12 9.66 -6.59 9.82
CA PHE A 12 10.78 -5.87 9.24
C PHE A 12 11.47 -5.00 10.28
N ALA A 13 12.74 -4.72 10.07
CA ALA A 13 13.51 -3.89 10.97
C ALA A 13 13.96 -2.60 10.30
N VAL A 14 13.98 -1.52 11.08
CA VAL A 14 14.56 -0.24 10.71
C VAL A 14 15.75 0.04 11.60
N VAL A 15 16.87 0.40 10.99
CA VAL A 15 18.11 0.80 11.67
C VAL A 15 18.38 2.25 11.31
N MET A 16 18.40 3.12 12.31
CA MET A 16 18.70 4.55 12.14
C MET A 16 19.66 4.99 13.25
N PRO A 17 20.38 6.12 13.08
CA PRO A 17 21.09 6.78 14.16
C PRO A 17 20.22 6.94 15.40
N ASP A 18 20.85 7.03 16.56
CA ASP A 18 20.13 7.25 17.83
C ASP A 18 19.74 8.74 17.94
N ASP A 19 18.79 9.13 17.12
CA ASP A 19 18.21 10.47 17.06
C ASP A 19 16.74 10.38 17.48
N GLU A 20 16.44 10.82 18.69
CA GLU A 20 15.11 10.79 19.27
C GLU A 20 14.09 11.55 18.41
N ALA A 21 14.49 12.65 17.79
CA ALA A 21 13.61 13.44 16.94
C ALA A 21 13.15 12.64 15.71
N ALA A 22 14.08 11.93 15.04
CA ALA A 22 13.75 11.09 13.89
C ALA A 22 12.82 9.91 14.28
N TRP A 23 13.02 9.32 15.46
CA TRP A 23 12.15 8.25 15.94
C TRP A 23 10.76 8.75 16.34
N ASN A 24 10.62 9.97 16.85
CA ASN A 24 9.33 10.57 17.20
C ASN A 24 8.48 10.90 15.96
N GLU A 25 9.10 11.13 14.81
CA GLU A 25 8.36 11.29 13.53
C GLU A 25 7.68 10.00 13.04
N MET A 26 7.86 8.87 13.75
CA MET A 26 7.33 7.55 13.39
C MET A 26 6.13 7.12 14.25
N GLU A 27 5.34 8.04 14.78
CA GLU A 27 4.15 7.74 15.60
C GLU A 27 3.16 6.78 14.90
N ASN A 28 3.04 6.89 13.58
CA ASN A 28 2.18 6.01 12.78
C ASN A 28 2.64 4.54 12.79
N TYR A 29 3.89 4.25 13.16
CA TYR A 29 4.42 2.89 13.29
C TYR A 29 4.30 2.32 14.71
N GLU A 30 4.01 3.12 15.72
CA GLU A 30 3.93 2.66 17.12
C GLU A 30 2.96 1.48 17.32
N PRO A 31 1.75 1.45 16.72
CA PRO A 31 0.86 0.29 16.86
C PRO A 31 1.41 -1.01 16.26
N PHE A 32 2.48 -0.94 15.46
CA PHE A 32 3.09 -2.06 14.74
C PHE A 32 4.42 -2.49 15.33
N VAL A 33 4.91 -1.85 16.39
CA VAL A 33 6.14 -2.25 17.09
C VAL A 33 5.99 -3.68 17.64
N THR A 34 7.04 -4.48 17.51
CA THR A 34 7.06 -5.85 18.02
C THR A 34 8.46 -6.25 18.49
N ASP A 35 8.49 -7.05 19.54
CA ASP A 35 9.71 -7.70 20.04
C ASP A 35 9.81 -9.17 19.60
N ASP A 36 8.85 -9.64 18.78
CA ASP A 36 8.72 -11.03 18.33
C ASP A 36 9.82 -11.42 17.33
N GLY A 37 11.00 -11.78 17.81
CA GLY A 37 12.03 -12.48 17.03
C GLY A 37 12.73 -11.68 15.92
N ASP A 38 13.74 -12.30 15.32
CA ASP A 38 14.66 -11.66 14.35
C ASP A 38 14.37 -11.96 12.88
N ASP A 39 13.38 -12.81 12.56
CA ASP A 39 13.01 -13.18 11.19
C ASP A 39 12.31 -12.03 10.47
N CYS A 40 13.10 -11.10 9.96
CA CYS A 40 12.60 -9.97 9.19
C CYS A 40 12.59 -10.26 7.69
N VAL A 41 11.49 -9.93 7.00
CA VAL A 41 11.41 -9.99 5.53
C VAL A 41 12.36 -8.98 4.88
N PHE A 42 12.64 -7.87 5.58
CA PHE A 42 13.71 -6.96 5.21
C PHE A 42 14.26 -6.19 6.41
N VAL A 43 15.49 -5.68 6.23
CA VAL A 43 16.12 -4.70 7.13
C VAL A 43 16.43 -3.46 6.32
N ALA A 44 15.92 -2.31 6.76
CA ALA A 44 16.18 -1.00 6.16
C ALA A 44 17.11 -0.19 7.08
N GLU A 45 18.25 0.22 6.56
CA GLU A 45 19.30 0.96 7.29
C GLU A 45 19.47 2.34 6.71
N GLN A 46 19.31 3.36 7.54
CA GLN A 46 19.67 4.73 7.18
C GLN A 46 21.18 4.89 7.22
N VAL A 47 21.76 5.37 6.12
CA VAL A 47 23.20 5.63 5.99
C VAL A 47 23.47 7.11 5.78
N GLU A 48 24.51 7.63 6.44
CA GLU A 48 25.00 8.99 6.22
C GLU A 48 25.79 9.08 4.90
N ASN A 49 26.69 8.12 4.71
CA ASN A 49 27.53 8.03 3.52
C ASN A 49 26.94 7.00 2.55
N PHE A 50 26.24 7.47 1.54
CA PHE A 50 25.67 6.60 0.52
C PHE A 50 26.77 6.11 -0.43
N PRO A 51 26.77 4.83 -0.85
CA PRO A 51 27.79 4.30 -1.77
C PRO A 51 27.94 5.12 -3.05
N ASP A 52 29.16 5.19 -3.58
CA ASP A 52 29.38 5.74 -4.91
C ASP A 52 28.70 4.83 -5.96
N THR A 53 27.71 5.39 -6.63
CA THR A 53 26.90 4.70 -7.65
C THR A 53 27.10 5.31 -9.04
N SER A 54 28.28 5.90 -9.31
CA SER A 54 28.61 6.54 -10.61
C SER A 54 28.45 5.59 -11.81
N GLU A 55 28.70 4.29 -11.63
CA GLU A 55 28.57 3.24 -12.67
C GLU A 55 27.12 2.68 -12.81
N LYS A 56 26.12 3.34 -12.21
CA LYS A 56 24.72 2.90 -12.30
C LYS A 56 24.19 2.98 -13.74
N VAL A 57 23.42 1.97 -14.15
CA VAL A 57 22.76 1.91 -15.46
C VAL A 57 21.26 2.14 -15.28
N LYS A 58 20.72 3.15 -15.96
CA LYS A 58 19.31 3.49 -15.89
C LYS A 58 18.43 2.39 -16.49
N MET A 59 17.45 1.94 -15.74
CA MET A 59 16.46 0.96 -16.18
C MET A 59 15.17 1.65 -16.65
N THR A 60 14.64 2.58 -15.85
CA THR A 60 13.40 3.27 -16.16
C THR A 60 13.22 4.54 -15.35
N THR A 61 12.27 5.37 -15.79
CA THR A 61 11.70 6.47 -15.03
C THR A 61 10.19 6.27 -14.95
N CYS A 62 9.64 6.26 -13.74
CA CYS A 62 8.21 6.22 -13.50
C CYS A 62 7.75 7.61 -13.04
N CYS A 63 6.79 8.18 -13.75
CA CYS A 63 6.09 9.39 -13.36
C CYS A 63 4.75 9.39 -14.11
N ASN A 64 3.64 9.36 -13.39
CA ASN A 64 2.31 9.28 -14.00
C ASN A 64 1.74 10.67 -14.35
N ALA A 65 2.14 11.71 -13.62
CA ALA A 65 1.73 13.08 -13.84
C ALA A 65 2.77 14.09 -13.31
N PRO A 66 2.83 15.32 -13.83
CA PRO A 66 3.84 16.31 -13.42
C PRO A 66 3.89 16.65 -11.93
N ARG A 67 2.77 16.46 -11.22
CA ARG A 67 2.66 16.71 -9.76
C ARG A 67 2.81 15.45 -8.91
N GLU A 68 3.04 14.31 -9.53
CA GLU A 68 3.28 13.04 -8.84
C GLU A 68 4.78 12.79 -8.67
N PRO A 69 5.18 11.95 -7.71
CA PRO A 69 6.57 11.61 -7.50
C PRO A 69 7.23 11.03 -8.78
N ARG A 70 8.42 11.51 -9.08
CA ARG A 70 9.30 10.91 -10.08
C ARG A 70 10.18 9.87 -9.41
N VAL A 71 10.11 8.65 -9.91
CA VAL A 71 10.94 7.53 -9.45
C VAL A 71 11.88 7.12 -10.58
N GLU A 72 13.17 7.26 -10.37
CA GLU A 72 14.19 6.78 -11.29
C GLU A 72 14.81 5.50 -10.73
N VAL A 73 14.83 4.45 -11.56
CA VAL A 73 15.33 3.13 -11.16
C VAL A 73 16.55 2.77 -12.01
N TYR A 74 17.59 2.32 -11.31
CA TYR A 74 18.85 1.94 -11.92
C TYR A 74 19.27 0.55 -11.45
N LYS A 75 20.01 -0.16 -12.31
CA LYS A 75 20.82 -1.32 -11.91
C LYS A 75 22.21 -0.86 -11.54
N TRP A 76 22.72 -1.28 -10.39
CA TRP A 76 24.08 -1.04 -9.94
C TRP A 76 24.64 -2.32 -9.31
N LYS A 77 25.62 -2.94 -9.98
CA LYS A 77 26.11 -4.28 -9.58
C LYS A 77 24.95 -5.27 -9.47
N ARG A 78 24.83 -5.96 -8.34
CA ARG A 78 23.72 -6.86 -8.03
C ARG A 78 22.59 -6.18 -7.24
N CYS A 79 22.48 -4.86 -7.28
CA CYS A 79 21.49 -4.09 -6.53
C CYS A 79 20.60 -3.27 -7.47
N TYR A 80 19.46 -2.85 -6.94
CA TYR A 80 18.62 -1.82 -7.54
C TYR A 80 18.82 -0.51 -6.77
N LEU A 81 19.08 0.57 -7.48
CA LEU A 81 19.10 1.90 -6.91
C LEU A 81 17.82 2.62 -7.33
N MET A 82 17.14 3.22 -6.39
CA MET A 82 15.99 4.09 -6.63
C MET A 82 16.30 5.49 -6.12
N GLU A 83 16.06 6.48 -6.97
CA GLU A 83 16.14 7.92 -6.65
C GLU A 83 14.74 8.51 -6.84
N VAL A 84 14.23 9.18 -5.82
CA VAL A 84 12.86 9.69 -5.82
C VAL A 84 12.84 11.19 -5.58
N ALA A 85 12.09 11.89 -6.41
CA ALA A 85 11.78 13.31 -6.28
C ALA A 85 10.26 13.48 -6.05
N PRO A 86 9.82 14.48 -5.25
CA PRO A 86 8.39 14.65 -4.91
C PRO A 86 7.54 15.04 -6.12
N THR A 87 8.13 15.64 -7.15
CA THR A 87 7.47 15.96 -8.43
C THR A 87 8.47 15.76 -9.58
N PHE A 88 7.98 15.86 -10.82
CA PHE A 88 8.83 15.70 -12.00
C PHE A 88 10.01 16.67 -12.04
N GLU A 89 9.80 17.92 -11.64
CA GLU A 89 10.81 19.01 -11.72
C GLU A 89 11.64 19.16 -10.43
N SER A 90 11.23 18.47 -9.34
CA SER A 90 11.92 18.61 -8.06
C SER A 90 13.27 17.89 -8.05
N ALA A 91 14.16 18.34 -7.16
CA ALA A 91 15.37 17.60 -6.83
C ALA A 91 15.04 16.27 -6.12
N VAL A 92 15.95 15.31 -6.20
CA VAL A 92 15.86 14.04 -5.47
C VAL A 92 15.76 14.33 -3.96
N CYS A 93 14.77 13.75 -3.31
CA CYS A 93 14.53 13.91 -1.87
C CYS A 93 15.01 12.72 -1.04
N PHE A 94 15.10 11.55 -1.64
CA PHE A 94 15.75 10.39 -1.03
C PHE A 94 16.28 9.43 -2.10
N ARG A 95 17.17 8.56 -1.68
CA ARG A 95 17.65 7.41 -2.46
C ARG A 95 17.71 6.16 -1.62
N MET A 96 17.51 5.01 -2.25
CA MET A 96 17.61 3.72 -1.60
C MET A 96 18.29 2.70 -2.51
N LEU A 97 19.16 1.90 -1.92
CA LEU A 97 19.87 0.81 -2.56
C LEU A 97 19.34 -0.51 -2.01
N LEU A 98 18.77 -1.34 -2.87
CA LEU A 98 18.12 -2.60 -2.52
C LEU A 98 18.90 -3.76 -3.13
N ASN A 99 19.13 -4.81 -2.37
CA ASN A 99 19.64 -6.06 -2.93
C ASN A 99 18.58 -6.77 -3.81
N GLU A 100 18.98 -7.83 -4.51
CA GLU A 100 18.14 -8.48 -5.55
C GLU A 100 16.85 -9.12 -5.00
N ASP A 101 16.84 -9.57 -3.74
CA ASP A 101 15.68 -10.17 -3.06
C ASP A 101 14.93 -9.17 -2.14
N PHE A 102 15.34 -7.91 -2.13
CA PHE A 102 14.76 -6.82 -1.34
C PHE A 102 14.80 -7.04 0.19
N SER A 103 15.61 -7.99 0.67
CA SER A 103 15.77 -8.27 2.11
C SER A 103 16.66 -7.27 2.84
N ARG A 104 17.49 -6.53 2.12
CA ARG A 104 18.38 -5.50 2.66
C ARG A 104 18.30 -4.22 1.86
N VAL A 105 18.13 -3.12 2.59
CA VAL A 105 17.98 -1.79 2.02
C VAL A 105 18.85 -0.80 2.78
N GLN A 106 19.71 -0.08 2.06
CA GLN A 106 20.35 1.12 2.56
C GLN A 106 19.63 2.33 2.00
N PHE A 107 19.29 3.30 2.83
CA PHE A 107 18.61 4.50 2.37
C PHE A 107 19.23 5.77 2.93
N GLN A 108 19.12 6.84 2.17
CA GLN A 108 19.49 8.18 2.60
C GLN A 108 18.35 9.15 2.30
N ILE A 109 17.89 9.84 3.31
CA ILE A 109 16.93 10.93 3.20
C ILE A 109 17.68 12.25 3.06
N ILE A 110 17.34 13.02 2.04
CA ILE A 110 17.95 14.32 1.73
C ILE A 110 17.02 15.44 2.19
N ASN A 111 15.71 15.29 1.90
CA ASN A 111 14.68 16.27 2.24
C ASN A 111 13.34 15.57 2.49
N TYR A 112 12.37 16.31 3.06
CA TYR A 112 10.98 15.86 3.28
C TYR A 112 10.89 14.56 4.05
N TRP A 113 11.41 14.54 5.28
CA TRP A 113 11.67 13.33 6.06
C TRP A 113 10.45 12.40 6.12
N ASN A 114 9.29 12.87 6.58
CA ASN A 114 8.06 12.07 6.69
C ASN A 114 7.63 11.44 5.37
N PHE A 115 7.60 12.23 4.29
CA PHE A 115 7.25 11.74 2.95
C PHE A 115 8.25 10.69 2.49
N SER A 116 9.55 10.99 2.63
CA SER A 116 10.64 10.14 2.17
C SER A 116 10.67 8.82 2.94
N PHE A 117 10.64 8.87 4.27
CA PHE A 117 10.65 7.68 5.11
C PHE A 117 9.44 6.77 4.85
N ASN A 118 8.22 7.33 4.85
CA ASN A 118 7.02 6.55 4.57
C ASN A 118 7.01 5.96 3.16
N THR A 119 7.52 6.69 2.16
CA THR A 119 7.62 6.19 0.78
C THR A 119 8.65 5.07 0.66
N ILE A 120 9.81 5.17 1.33
CA ILE A 120 10.82 4.11 1.39
C ILE A 120 10.21 2.85 2.02
N MET A 121 9.69 2.94 3.24
CA MET A 121 9.17 1.78 3.97
C MET A 121 8.01 1.11 3.23
N LYS A 122 7.08 1.91 2.71
CA LYS A 122 5.96 1.45 1.90
C LYS A 122 6.41 0.67 0.66
N SER A 123 7.38 1.22 -0.07
CA SER A 123 7.88 0.61 -1.30
C SER A 123 8.64 -0.69 -1.02
N VAL A 124 9.55 -0.66 -0.05
CA VAL A 124 10.33 -1.85 0.32
C VAL A 124 9.43 -2.97 0.83
N PHE A 125 8.44 -2.64 1.68
CA PHE A 125 7.46 -3.60 2.16
C PHE A 125 6.73 -4.28 1.01
N ALA A 126 6.24 -3.50 0.03
CA ALA A 126 5.56 -4.04 -1.14
C ALA A 126 6.46 -4.98 -1.97
N PHE A 127 7.75 -4.65 -2.12
CA PHE A 127 8.68 -5.47 -2.90
C PHE A 127 9.08 -6.76 -2.15
N ALA A 128 9.48 -6.63 -0.89
CA ALA A 128 9.94 -7.77 -0.08
C ALA A 128 8.83 -8.78 0.23
N THR A 129 7.56 -8.37 0.21
CA THR A 129 6.43 -9.24 0.53
C THR A 129 5.66 -9.75 -0.70
N ALA A 130 6.01 -9.30 -1.90
CA ALA A 130 5.33 -9.68 -3.14
C ALA A 130 5.20 -11.19 -3.33
N SER A 131 6.30 -11.93 -3.16
CA SER A 131 6.34 -13.41 -3.29
C SER A 131 5.65 -14.15 -2.14
N LEU A 132 5.23 -13.44 -1.10
CA LEU A 132 4.56 -13.99 0.08
C LEU A 132 3.02 -13.85 0.02
N GLY A 133 2.46 -13.67 -1.17
CA GLY A 133 1.02 -13.55 -1.38
C GLY A 133 0.43 -12.26 -0.82
N THR A 134 1.19 -11.18 -0.84
CA THR A 134 0.83 -9.89 -0.24
C THR A 134 0.75 -8.80 -1.30
N LEU A 135 -0.28 -7.97 -1.22
CA LEU A 135 -0.47 -6.78 -2.06
C LEU A 135 -0.73 -5.56 -1.17
N GLN A 136 -0.07 -4.47 -1.46
CA GLN A 136 -0.38 -3.17 -0.88
C GLN A 136 -1.21 -2.35 -1.86
N ILE A 137 -2.40 -1.94 -1.47
CA ILE A 137 -3.40 -1.41 -2.40
C ILE A 137 -3.78 0.02 -2.06
N HIS A 138 -3.80 0.89 -3.06
CA HIS A 138 -4.29 2.24 -2.90
C HIS A 138 -5.82 2.25 -2.80
N SER A 139 -6.34 2.12 -1.58
CA SER A 139 -7.77 2.05 -1.28
C SER A 139 -8.09 2.61 0.11
N SER A 140 -9.36 2.97 0.33
CA SER A 140 -9.91 3.21 1.66
C SER A 140 -10.71 1.99 2.10
N VAL A 141 -10.64 1.60 3.37
CA VAL A 141 -11.26 0.38 3.90
C VAL A 141 -12.11 0.66 5.10
N THR A 142 -13.38 0.24 5.02
CA THR A 142 -14.29 0.18 6.17
C THR A 142 -14.48 -1.25 6.63
N MET A 143 -14.72 -1.41 7.92
CA MET A 143 -15.11 -2.69 8.53
C MET A 143 -16.57 -2.66 8.95
N LYS A 144 -17.28 -3.75 8.65
CA LYS A 144 -18.65 -3.99 9.10
C LYS A 144 -18.89 -5.50 9.24
N ASP A 145 -19.50 -5.90 10.34
CA ASP A 145 -19.87 -7.30 10.63
C ASP A 145 -18.70 -8.30 10.47
N GLY A 146 -17.50 -7.89 10.95
CA GLY A 146 -16.29 -8.71 10.89
C GLY A 146 -15.67 -8.87 9.50
N LYS A 147 -16.11 -8.11 8.49
CA LYS A 147 -15.56 -8.10 7.13
C LYS A 147 -15.02 -6.71 6.75
N GLY A 148 -14.02 -6.68 5.87
CA GLY A 148 -13.46 -5.47 5.29
C GLY A 148 -14.01 -5.21 3.89
N TYR A 149 -14.37 -3.96 3.62
CA TYR A 149 -14.86 -3.51 2.32
C TYR A 149 -13.92 -2.43 1.79
N LEU A 150 -13.29 -2.72 0.64
CA LEU A 150 -12.24 -1.87 0.07
C LEU A 150 -12.81 -1.01 -1.07
N PHE A 151 -12.61 0.31 -0.97
CA PHE A 151 -13.01 1.26 -2.00
C PHE A 151 -11.80 1.69 -2.80
N LEU A 152 -11.81 1.38 -4.11
CA LEU A 152 -10.75 1.67 -5.06
C LEU A 152 -11.16 2.81 -6.00
N GLY A 153 -10.19 3.43 -6.64
CA GLY A 153 -10.38 4.49 -7.62
C GLY A 153 -9.17 5.41 -7.68
N MET A 154 -9.07 6.20 -8.74
CA MET A 154 -8.01 7.20 -8.88
C MET A 154 -8.03 8.21 -7.73
N SER A 155 -6.92 8.93 -7.55
CA SER A 155 -6.88 10.05 -6.60
C SER A 155 -8.01 11.05 -6.92
N GLY A 156 -8.72 11.51 -5.88
CA GLY A 156 -9.85 12.44 -6.05
C GLY A 156 -11.18 11.80 -6.46
N THR A 157 -11.26 10.49 -6.66
CA THR A 157 -12.54 9.81 -7.00
C THR A 157 -13.56 9.84 -5.86
N GLY A 158 -13.13 10.02 -4.61
CA GLY A 158 -14.01 10.08 -3.44
C GLY A 158 -13.94 8.85 -2.53
N LYS A 159 -12.84 8.08 -2.53
CA LYS A 159 -12.65 6.89 -1.66
C LYS A 159 -12.91 7.20 -0.19
N SER A 160 -12.18 8.16 0.38
CA SER A 160 -12.33 8.58 1.78
C SER A 160 -13.72 9.16 2.06
N THR A 161 -14.32 9.89 1.09
CA THR A 161 -15.69 10.39 1.20
C THR A 161 -16.68 9.24 1.31
N HIS A 162 -16.55 8.22 0.46
CA HIS A 162 -17.45 7.07 0.49
C HIS A 162 -17.30 6.23 1.77
N SER A 163 -16.07 6.05 2.25
CA SER A 163 -15.81 5.43 3.57
C SER A 163 -16.47 6.22 4.70
N GLN A 164 -16.40 7.55 4.66
CA GLN A 164 -17.04 8.40 5.66
C GLN A 164 -18.57 8.33 5.58
N LEU A 165 -19.15 8.22 4.37
CA LEU A 165 -20.58 7.99 4.20
C LEU A 165 -21.03 6.64 4.79
N TRP A 166 -20.23 5.58 4.67
CA TRP A 166 -20.51 4.31 5.32
C TRP A 166 -20.48 4.46 6.85
N ILE A 167 -19.46 5.09 7.40
CA ILE A 167 -19.30 5.28 8.85
C ILE A 167 -20.46 6.08 9.43
N ASN A 168 -20.90 7.13 8.73
CA ASN A 168 -21.95 8.01 9.21
C ASN A 168 -23.37 7.42 9.09
N ASN A 169 -23.60 6.50 8.13
CA ASN A 169 -24.97 6.05 7.80
C ASN A 169 -25.21 4.55 8.04
N ILE A 170 -24.15 3.75 8.26
CA ILE A 170 -24.28 2.32 8.51
C ILE A 170 -23.81 2.02 9.92
N GLU A 171 -24.74 1.69 10.79
CA GLU A 171 -24.48 1.42 12.21
C GLU A 171 -23.41 0.34 12.39
N GLY A 172 -22.45 0.56 13.30
CA GLY A 172 -21.36 -0.37 13.60
C GLY A 172 -20.26 -0.44 12.52
N CYS A 173 -20.30 0.46 11.52
CA CYS A 173 -19.22 0.61 10.56
C CYS A 173 -18.07 1.43 11.14
N SER A 174 -16.84 1.06 10.85
CA SER A 174 -15.62 1.79 11.27
C SER A 174 -14.54 1.76 10.22
N LEU A 175 -13.63 2.74 10.26
CA LEU A 175 -12.47 2.80 9.36
C LEU A 175 -11.40 1.80 9.80
N LEU A 176 -10.81 1.07 8.86
CA LEU A 176 -9.62 0.23 9.08
C LEU A 176 -8.34 0.93 8.62
N ASN A 177 -8.37 1.50 7.42
CA ASN A 177 -7.25 2.24 6.83
C ASN A 177 -7.77 3.17 5.72
N ASP A 178 -7.11 4.30 5.52
CA ASP A 178 -7.47 5.27 4.48
C ASP A 178 -6.25 5.65 3.64
N ASP A 179 -5.81 4.77 2.77
CA ASP A 179 -4.86 5.01 1.66
C ASP A 179 -4.11 3.74 1.21
N ASN A 180 -3.39 3.06 2.12
CA ASN A 180 -2.52 1.93 1.74
C ASN A 180 -2.68 0.73 2.70
N PRO A 181 -3.87 0.12 2.80
CA PRO A 181 -4.04 -1.15 3.48
C PRO A 181 -3.23 -2.25 2.80
N VAL A 182 -2.98 -3.33 3.54
CA VAL A 182 -2.31 -4.51 3.02
C VAL A 182 -3.32 -5.63 2.87
N ILE A 183 -3.37 -6.26 1.70
CA ILE A 183 -4.07 -7.53 1.47
C ILE A 183 -3.07 -8.67 1.51
N ARG A 184 -3.43 -9.75 2.19
CA ARG A 184 -2.65 -10.98 2.23
C ARG A 184 -3.55 -12.20 2.17
N ILE A 185 -3.08 -13.25 1.50
CA ILE A 185 -3.69 -14.58 1.63
C ILE A 185 -3.05 -15.30 2.81
N ASP A 186 -3.86 -15.73 3.75
CA ASP A 186 -3.41 -16.47 4.92
C ASP A 186 -3.21 -17.97 4.63
N THR A 187 -2.69 -18.68 5.61
CA THR A 187 -2.40 -20.13 5.51
C THR A 187 -3.66 -20.98 5.34
N ASP A 188 -4.82 -20.46 5.74
CA ASP A 188 -6.14 -21.07 5.54
C ASP A 188 -6.74 -20.80 4.15
N GLY A 189 -6.03 -20.02 3.31
CA GLY A 189 -6.47 -19.65 1.96
C GLY A 189 -7.43 -18.46 1.91
N VAL A 190 -7.75 -17.85 3.05
CA VAL A 190 -8.63 -16.67 3.14
C VAL A 190 -7.83 -15.38 2.85
N PHE A 191 -8.38 -14.54 1.99
CA PHE A 191 -7.85 -13.19 1.82
C PHE A 191 -8.34 -12.27 2.93
N ARG A 192 -7.38 -11.66 3.62
CA ARG A 192 -7.61 -10.68 4.67
C ARG A 192 -7.07 -9.32 4.27
N VAL A 193 -7.72 -8.29 4.78
CA VAL A 193 -7.20 -6.91 4.71
C VAL A 193 -6.74 -6.47 6.09
N TYR A 194 -5.55 -5.90 6.11
CA TYR A 194 -4.84 -5.45 7.30
C TYR A 194 -4.73 -3.93 7.29
N GLY A 195 -4.85 -3.32 8.46
CA GLY A 195 -4.40 -1.95 8.65
C GLY A 195 -2.89 -1.85 8.50
N SER A 196 -2.40 -0.64 8.28
CA SER A 196 -0.99 -0.38 8.03
C SER A 196 -0.56 0.96 8.64
N PRO A 197 0.74 1.23 8.79
CA PRO A 197 1.22 2.54 9.18
C PRO A 197 1.05 3.61 8.09
N TRP A 198 0.63 3.22 6.89
CA TRP A 198 0.49 4.11 5.74
C TRP A 198 -0.98 4.51 5.55
N SER A 199 -1.39 5.63 6.15
CA SER A 199 -2.72 6.21 5.98
C SER A 199 -2.63 7.53 5.21
N GLY A 200 -3.74 7.94 4.61
CA GLY A 200 -3.84 9.17 3.84
C GLY A 200 -4.20 10.39 4.70
N LYS A 201 -5.18 11.16 4.24
CA LYS A 201 -5.61 12.39 4.91
C LYS A 201 -6.28 12.13 6.27
N THR A 202 -6.86 10.95 6.45
CA THR A 202 -7.47 10.53 7.71
C THR A 202 -6.50 9.60 8.43
N PRO A 203 -5.80 10.06 9.49
CA PRO A 203 -4.92 9.22 10.28
C PRO A 203 -5.68 8.00 10.84
N CYS A 204 -5.25 6.80 10.44
CA CYS A 204 -5.86 5.55 10.91
C CYS A 204 -4.81 4.43 10.88
N TYR A 205 -4.15 4.22 12.00
CA TYR A 205 -3.02 3.30 12.15
C TYR A 205 -3.42 2.14 13.06
N ARG A 206 -4.18 1.18 12.51
CA ARG A 206 -4.73 0.05 13.28
C ARG A 206 -4.02 -1.24 12.90
N ASN A 207 -3.40 -1.89 13.87
CA ASN A 207 -2.76 -3.20 13.68
C ASN A 207 -3.76 -4.34 13.92
N ILE A 208 -4.79 -4.38 13.09
CA ILE A 208 -5.83 -5.40 13.07
C ILE A 208 -6.13 -5.82 11.64
N ASP A 209 -6.81 -6.96 11.49
CA ASP A 209 -7.21 -7.50 10.20
C ASP A 209 -8.62 -8.10 10.25
N VAL A 210 -9.22 -8.21 9.08
CA VAL A 210 -10.51 -8.89 8.87
C VAL A 210 -10.52 -9.57 7.50
N PRO A 211 -11.31 -10.66 7.32
CA PRO A 211 -11.58 -11.21 6.00
C PRO A 211 -12.15 -10.15 5.06
N ILE A 212 -11.79 -10.22 3.79
CA ILE A 212 -12.33 -9.30 2.78
C ILE A 212 -13.76 -9.73 2.43
N GLY A 213 -14.71 -8.80 2.58
CA GLY A 213 -16.08 -8.97 2.11
C GLY A 213 -16.24 -8.69 0.62
N ALA A 214 -15.74 -7.54 0.16
CA ALA A 214 -15.77 -7.17 -1.25
C ALA A 214 -14.76 -6.06 -1.56
N LEU A 215 -14.41 -5.93 -2.85
CA LEU A 215 -13.74 -4.76 -3.41
C LEU A 215 -14.71 -3.98 -4.30
N VAL A 216 -14.67 -2.66 -4.22
CA VAL A 216 -15.59 -1.76 -4.93
C VAL A 216 -14.81 -0.67 -5.64
N GLN A 217 -14.82 -0.68 -6.97
CA GLN A 217 -14.32 0.41 -7.80
C GLN A 217 -15.31 1.56 -7.80
N LEU A 218 -14.91 2.71 -7.32
CA LEU A 218 -15.73 3.92 -7.36
C LEU A 218 -15.57 4.66 -8.69
N ARG A 219 -16.68 5.17 -9.20
CA ARG A 219 -16.76 6.11 -10.33
C ARG A 219 -17.74 7.22 -10.00
N GLN A 220 -17.37 8.46 -10.27
CA GLN A 220 -18.31 9.57 -10.18
C GLN A 220 -19.38 9.43 -11.29
N ALA A 221 -20.65 9.51 -10.93
CA ALA A 221 -21.78 9.33 -11.83
C ALA A 221 -22.91 10.32 -11.52
N LYS A 222 -23.87 10.46 -12.44
CA LYS A 222 -25.04 11.33 -12.27
C LYS A 222 -26.17 10.65 -11.47
N GLN A 223 -26.07 9.34 -11.26
CA GLN A 223 -27.01 8.53 -10.47
C GLN A 223 -26.28 7.35 -9.84
N ASN A 224 -26.80 6.87 -8.72
CA ASN A 224 -26.24 5.72 -8.02
C ASN A 224 -26.58 4.42 -8.75
N SER A 225 -25.59 3.62 -9.05
CA SER A 225 -25.73 2.29 -9.66
C SER A 225 -24.57 1.40 -9.27
N ILE A 226 -24.83 0.11 -9.06
CA ILE A 226 -23.80 -0.87 -8.73
C ILE A 226 -23.99 -2.13 -9.59
N ARG A 227 -22.86 -2.69 -10.05
CA ARG A 227 -22.85 -3.97 -10.77
C ARG A 227 -21.67 -4.82 -10.32
N ARG A 228 -21.81 -6.12 -10.41
CA ARG A 228 -20.69 -7.05 -10.25
C ARG A 228 -19.78 -6.97 -11.47
N MET A 229 -18.46 -6.98 -11.25
CA MET A 229 -17.48 -7.01 -12.32
C MET A 229 -17.13 -8.46 -12.70
N SER A 230 -16.77 -8.68 -13.94
CA SER A 230 -16.14 -9.91 -14.38
C SER A 230 -14.71 -10.04 -13.80
N VAL A 231 -14.17 -11.25 -13.76
CA VAL A 231 -12.79 -11.51 -13.31
C VAL A 231 -11.76 -10.68 -14.09
N THR A 232 -11.96 -10.54 -15.40
CA THR A 232 -11.04 -9.79 -16.26
C THR A 232 -11.07 -8.29 -15.94
N GLU A 233 -12.24 -7.70 -15.74
CA GLU A 233 -12.40 -6.30 -15.36
C GLU A 233 -11.78 -6.05 -13.97
N ALA A 234 -12.11 -6.91 -12.99
CA ALA A 234 -11.58 -6.86 -11.64
C ALA A 234 -10.05 -6.96 -11.62
N TYR A 235 -9.48 -7.88 -12.41
CA TYR A 235 -8.04 -8.04 -12.56
C TYR A 235 -7.37 -6.76 -13.04
N ALA A 236 -7.90 -6.13 -14.09
CA ALA A 236 -7.32 -4.92 -14.67
C ALA A 236 -7.33 -3.74 -13.68
N VAL A 237 -8.45 -3.57 -12.96
CA VAL A 237 -8.60 -2.53 -11.93
C VAL A 237 -7.62 -2.76 -10.79
N LEU A 238 -7.56 -3.96 -10.25
CA LEU A 238 -6.70 -4.27 -9.12
C LEU A 238 -5.22 -4.15 -9.50
N TYR A 239 -4.84 -4.63 -10.70
CA TYR A 239 -3.47 -4.54 -11.21
C TYR A 239 -2.95 -3.10 -11.33
N SER A 240 -3.84 -2.14 -11.58
CA SER A 240 -3.50 -0.71 -11.61
C SER A 240 -3.47 -0.06 -10.22
N SER A 241 -4.04 -0.70 -9.21
CA SER A 241 -4.30 -0.10 -7.89
C SER A 241 -3.27 -0.48 -6.81
N PHE A 242 -2.39 -1.46 -7.05
CA PHE A 242 -1.39 -1.84 -6.05
C PHE A 242 -0.02 -1.18 -6.27
N THR A 243 0.68 -0.97 -5.17
CA THR A 243 2.07 -0.51 -5.14
C THR A 243 2.99 -1.65 -5.54
N GLY A 244 3.88 -1.42 -6.53
CA GLY A 244 4.84 -2.45 -6.91
C GLY A 244 5.64 -2.12 -8.17
N ILE A 245 6.78 -2.78 -8.32
CA ILE A 245 7.63 -2.71 -9.51
C ILE A 245 7.21 -3.80 -10.49
N LYS A 246 6.63 -3.41 -11.63
CA LYS A 246 6.04 -4.34 -12.61
C LYS A 246 6.98 -4.69 -13.77
N PHE A 247 8.16 -4.08 -13.85
CA PHE A 247 9.18 -4.36 -14.88
C PHE A 247 10.29 -5.30 -14.39
N ILE A 248 10.30 -5.69 -13.12
CA ILE A 248 11.16 -6.73 -12.58
C ILE A 248 10.37 -8.05 -12.63
N GLN A 249 10.80 -9.00 -13.46
CA GLN A 249 10.01 -10.18 -13.84
C GLN A 249 9.47 -10.96 -12.63
N HIS A 250 10.33 -11.34 -11.68
CA HIS A 250 9.90 -12.15 -10.53
C HIS A 250 8.89 -11.43 -9.62
N LEU A 251 8.97 -10.09 -9.51
CA LEU A 251 7.95 -9.29 -8.80
C LEU A 251 6.64 -9.23 -9.59
N ALA A 252 6.74 -8.99 -10.91
CA ALA A 252 5.57 -8.98 -11.77
C ALA A 252 4.80 -10.30 -11.70
N ASP A 253 5.51 -11.44 -11.76
CA ASP A 253 4.93 -12.77 -11.65
C ASP A 253 4.25 -13.00 -10.30
N ALA A 254 4.89 -12.58 -9.20
CA ALA A 254 4.33 -12.68 -7.86
C ALA A 254 3.05 -11.85 -7.70
N TYR A 255 3.07 -10.60 -8.16
CA TYR A 255 1.88 -9.73 -8.16
C TYR A 255 0.76 -10.29 -9.04
N HIS A 256 1.11 -10.81 -10.23
CA HIS A 256 0.16 -11.44 -11.13
C HIS A 256 -0.54 -12.63 -10.47
N ALA A 257 0.23 -13.54 -9.86
CA ALA A 257 -0.31 -14.72 -9.20
C ALA A 257 -1.26 -14.36 -8.05
N THR A 258 -0.87 -13.41 -7.19
CA THR A 258 -1.69 -12.98 -6.05
C THR A 258 -2.94 -12.23 -6.51
N ASN A 259 -2.80 -11.32 -7.49
CA ASN A 259 -3.92 -10.57 -8.06
C ASN A 259 -4.95 -11.52 -8.69
N TYR A 260 -4.50 -12.45 -9.55
CA TYR A 260 -5.39 -13.42 -10.19
C TYR A 260 -6.17 -14.25 -9.16
N LYS A 261 -5.48 -14.77 -8.14
CA LYS A 261 -6.11 -15.54 -7.08
C LYS A 261 -7.13 -14.72 -6.30
N LEU A 262 -6.84 -13.46 -5.99
CA LEU A 262 -7.76 -12.58 -5.26
C LEU A 262 -9.05 -12.35 -6.04
N VAL A 263 -8.96 -11.96 -7.33
CA VAL A 263 -10.15 -11.62 -8.13
C VAL A 263 -11.00 -12.83 -8.52
N THR A 264 -10.48 -14.06 -8.37
CA THR A 264 -11.25 -15.29 -8.59
C THR A 264 -12.07 -15.72 -7.38
N VAL A 265 -11.70 -15.29 -6.16
CA VAL A 265 -12.36 -15.73 -4.94
C VAL A 265 -13.11 -14.61 -4.21
N VAL A 266 -12.66 -13.37 -4.32
CA VAL A 266 -13.29 -12.22 -3.67
C VAL A 266 -14.17 -11.47 -4.67
N PRO A 267 -15.43 -11.15 -4.30
CA PRO A 267 -16.33 -10.41 -5.18
C PRO A 267 -15.85 -8.97 -5.42
N PHE A 268 -15.97 -8.54 -6.67
CA PHE A 268 -15.56 -7.22 -7.11
C PHE A 268 -16.72 -6.49 -7.79
N TYR A 269 -16.95 -5.23 -7.44
CA TYR A 269 -18.04 -4.40 -7.94
C TYR A 269 -17.54 -3.08 -8.53
N GLU A 270 -18.33 -2.53 -9.45
CA GLU A 270 -18.23 -1.15 -9.87
C GLU A 270 -19.43 -0.37 -9.34
N LEU A 271 -19.16 0.70 -8.60
CA LEU A 271 -20.16 1.62 -8.07
C LEU A 271 -20.02 2.97 -8.78
N GLY A 272 -20.98 3.29 -9.66
CA GLY A 272 -21.21 4.67 -10.09
C GLY A 272 -21.99 5.39 -9.00
N CYS A 273 -21.46 6.50 -8.45
CA CYS A 273 -22.08 7.11 -7.29
C CYS A 273 -22.03 8.64 -7.25
N LEU A 274 -23.04 9.20 -6.59
CA LEU A 274 -23.05 10.53 -6.00
C LEU A 274 -22.42 10.50 -4.60
N PRO A 275 -21.96 11.63 -4.06
CA PRO A 275 -21.44 11.68 -2.68
C PRO A 275 -22.58 11.84 -1.66
N ASP A 276 -23.49 10.86 -1.59
CA ASP A 276 -24.68 10.87 -0.74
C ASP A 276 -24.88 9.57 0.05
N ALA A 277 -25.81 9.59 1.01
CA ALA A 277 -26.12 8.43 1.86
C ALA A 277 -26.71 7.27 1.04
N ASP A 278 -27.47 7.55 -0.01
CA ASP A 278 -28.12 6.53 -0.84
C ASP A 278 -27.05 5.68 -1.56
N ALA A 279 -25.94 6.27 -1.97
CA ALA A 279 -24.80 5.52 -2.51
C ALA A 279 -24.21 4.54 -1.48
N ALA A 280 -24.08 4.95 -0.21
CA ALA A 280 -23.59 4.08 0.85
C ALA A 280 -24.57 2.93 1.13
N PHE A 281 -25.87 3.20 1.24
CA PHE A 281 -26.87 2.18 1.44
C PHE A 281 -26.98 1.20 0.27
N LEU A 282 -26.97 1.70 -0.98
CA LEU A 282 -26.97 0.86 -2.18
C LEU A 282 -25.77 -0.08 -2.20
N CYS A 283 -24.59 0.48 -1.94
CA CYS A 283 -23.34 -0.27 -1.90
C CYS A 283 -23.40 -1.36 -0.83
N TYR A 284 -23.66 -0.99 0.43
CA TYR A 284 -23.71 -1.93 1.56
C TYR A 284 -24.73 -3.04 1.33
N LYS A 285 -25.97 -2.72 0.95
CA LYS A 285 -27.00 -3.71 0.67
C LYS A 285 -26.57 -4.74 -0.38
N THR A 286 -25.83 -4.29 -1.40
CA THR A 286 -25.38 -5.18 -2.49
C THR A 286 -24.24 -6.08 -2.06
N VAL A 287 -23.21 -5.53 -1.38
CA VAL A 287 -21.99 -6.28 -1.06
C VAL A 287 -22.08 -7.13 0.20
N SER A 288 -23.07 -6.88 1.09
CA SER A 288 -23.25 -7.62 2.34
C SER A 288 -24.12 -8.88 2.20
N GLN A 289 -24.81 -9.08 1.09
CA GLN A 289 -25.70 -10.21 0.85
C GLN A 289 -24.99 -11.50 0.38
N GLN A 290 -23.67 -11.61 0.59
CA GLN A 290 -22.87 -12.78 0.13
C GLN A 290 -22.31 -13.60 1.28
#